data_4f109ce4cbc3aa54820f186c86b8484f
#
_entry.id   4f109ce4cbc3aa54820f186c86b8484f
#
_cell.length_a   1.000
_cell.length_b   1.000
_cell.length_c   1.000
_cell.angle_alpha   90.00
_cell.angle_beta   90.00
_cell.angle_gamma   90.00
#
_symmetry.space_group_name_H-M   'P 1'
#
loop_
_entity.id
_entity.type
_entity.pdbx_description
1 polymer ?
#
loop_
_entity_poly.entity_id
_entity_poly.type
_entity_poly.pdbx_seq_one_letter_code
_entity_poly.pdbx_strand_id
1 'polypeptide(L)'
;MNDKVVLGTSESIRWENNRLLFFEDHYRSLLAKMRMKRMPIGMYFTPDWLLAHINGWIKSTETLDTVVIDVVVQWSGRGDVSVQIFSEVPRLSSHTVIDLYRDYYITPGLAQFPLTDFTALNYLASVYGLENEYDVCLLMNTQKELVQTHLGSFFCVMDHDIVTPELNCGLLVNVWRSQAVKAFNEAGLKVVEKPMGLFDLQKAQGVFVLGPQTGFLIVDQFRKTEFDRSSCQHVMDIWSKIASNH
;
A
#
# COMPACT_ATOMS: atom_id res chain seq x y z
N MET A 1 31.56 8.72 14.89
CA MET A 1 30.31 8.17 14.37
C MET A 1 30.55 7.77 12.93
N ASN A 2 30.26 6.53 12.57
CA ASN A 2 30.66 5.95 11.28
C ASN A 2 29.88 6.64 10.13
N ASP A 3 30.56 7.33 9.23
CA ASP A 3 29.98 8.14 8.14
C ASP A 3 29.27 7.31 7.03
N LYS A 4 28.97 6.06 7.30
CA LYS A 4 28.44 5.10 6.32
C LYS A 4 26.99 4.68 6.57
N VAL A 5 26.31 5.21 7.60
CA VAL A 5 24.92 4.88 7.86
C VAL A 5 24.02 5.88 7.16
N VAL A 6 23.30 5.44 6.14
CA VAL A 6 22.22 6.20 5.51
C VAL A 6 20.91 5.66 6.04
N LEU A 7 20.15 6.50 6.72
CA LEU A 7 18.77 6.20 7.09
C LEU A 7 17.84 6.74 6.00
N GLY A 8 16.89 5.93 5.61
CA GLY A 8 15.89 6.30 4.62
C GLY A 8 14.47 5.94 5.05
N THR A 9 13.51 6.65 4.52
CA THR A 9 12.09 6.32 4.61
C THR A 9 11.36 6.86 3.39
N SER A 10 10.22 6.25 3.05
CA SER A 10 9.46 6.66 1.89
C SER A 10 7.96 6.61 2.14
N GLU A 11 7.24 7.33 1.31
CA GLU A 11 5.79 7.25 1.12
C GLU A 11 5.46 7.25 -0.35
N SER A 12 4.54 6.37 -0.74
CA SER A 12 4.00 6.29 -2.10
C SER A 12 2.62 6.95 -2.11
N ILE A 13 2.47 8.01 -2.88
CA ILE A 13 1.26 8.82 -2.97
C ILE A 13 0.71 8.71 -4.39
N ARG A 14 -0.57 8.36 -4.54
CA ARG A 14 -1.22 8.32 -5.84
C ARG A 14 -1.66 9.70 -6.28
N TRP A 15 -1.21 10.11 -7.46
CA TRP A 15 -1.73 11.23 -8.21
C TRP A 15 -2.76 10.73 -9.21
N GLU A 16 -3.95 11.26 -9.13
CA GLU A 16 -5.06 10.89 -10.01
C GLU A 16 -6.06 12.03 -10.11
N ASN A 17 -6.59 12.30 -11.30
CA ASN A 17 -7.55 13.39 -11.53
C ASN A 17 -7.06 14.75 -11.03
N ASN A 18 -5.78 15.07 -11.26
CA ASN A 18 -5.10 16.30 -10.84
C ASN A 18 -5.03 16.50 -9.31
N ARG A 19 -5.00 15.42 -8.53
CA ARG A 19 -4.93 15.45 -7.06
C ARG A 19 -4.00 14.39 -6.51
N LEU A 20 -3.41 14.69 -5.36
CA LEU A 20 -2.70 13.73 -4.52
C LEU A 20 -3.70 13.12 -3.53
N LEU A 21 -4.00 11.84 -3.67
CA LEU A 21 -4.95 11.17 -2.79
C LEU A 21 -4.37 11.04 -1.37
N PHE A 22 -5.14 11.45 -0.37
CA PHE A 22 -4.80 11.34 1.05
C PHE A 22 -3.47 12.01 1.46
N PHE A 23 -3.11 13.11 0.79
CA PHE A 23 -1.81 13.77 0.97
C PHE A 23 -1.47 14.06 2.44
N GLU A 24 -2.42 14.62 3.20
CA GLU A 24 -2.21 14.95 4.61
C GLU A 24 -1.88 13.72 5.47
N ASP A 25 -2.53 12.59 5.20
CA ASP A 25 -2.28 11.35 5.93
C ASP A 25 -0.93 10.74 5.55
N HIS A 26 -0.56 10.81 4.26
CA HIS A 26 0.77 10.41 3.80
C HIS A 26 1.88 11.28 4.40
N TYR A 27 1.67 12.60 4.48
CA TYR A 27 2.60 13.50 5.15
C TYR A 27 2.78 13.14 6.63
N ARG A 28 1.67 12.89 7.37
CA ARG A 28 1.72 12.45 8.78
C ARG A 28 2.42 11.13 8.94
N SER A 29 2.16 10.17 8.06
CA SER A 29 2.84 8.86 8.02
C SER A 29 4.34 9.03 7.81
N LEU A 30 4.75 9.84 6.84
CA LEU A 30 6.16 10.12 6.55
C LEU A 30 6.87 10.73 7.77
N LEU A 31 6.25 11.74 8.41
CA LEU A 31 6.78 12.33 9.64
C LEU A 31 6.90 11.32 10.79
N ALA A 32 5.90 10.44 10.95
CA ALA A 32 5.95 9.40 11.98
C ALA A 32 7.13 8.47 11.74
N LYS A 33 7.33 8.01 10.50
CA LYS A 33 8.47 7.16 10.11
C LYS A 33 9.82 7.86 10.34
N MET A 34 9.94 9.16 9.99
CA MET A 34 11.15 9.95 10.23
C MET A 34 11.46 10.05 11.73
N ARG A 35 10.45 10.36 12.57
CA ARG A 35 10.60 10.44 14.04
C ARG A 35 11.06 9.12 14.64
N MET A 36 10.44 8.01 14.23
CA MET A 36 10.80 6.69 14.71
C MET A 36 12.25 6.30 14.34
N LYS A 37 12.70 6.71 13.16
CA LYS A 37 14.10 6.52 12.71
C LYS A 37 15.05 7.61 13.25
N ARG A 38 14.58 8.51 14.13
CA ARG A 38 15.35 9.62 14.70
C ARG A 38 16.04 10.49 13.63
N MET A 39 15.42 10.63 12.48
CA MET A 39 15.88 11.53 11.42
C MET A 39 15.59 12.98 11.81
N PRO A 40 16.47 13.95 11.49
CA PRO A 40 16.20 15.35 11.75
C PRO A 40 15.04 15.85 10.89
N ILE A 41 14.11 16.60 11.50
CA ILE A 41 12.99 17.22 10.78
C ILE A 41 13.21 18.73 10.87
N GLY A 42 13.64 19.35 9.78
CA GLY A 42 13.81 20.79 9.69
C GLY A 42 12.49 21.54 9.80
N MET A 43 12.49 22.75 10.31
CA MET A 43 11.27 23.58 10.42
C MET A 43 10.62 23.89 9.05
N TYR A 44 11.40 23.79 7.97
CA TYR A 44 10.90 23.94 6.60
C TYR A 44 10.07 22.76 6.11
N PHE A 45 10.21 21.57 6.73
CA PHE A 45 9.53 20.33 6.29
C PHE A 45 8.07 20.36 6.72
N THR A 46 7.29 21.23 6.11
CA THR A 46 5.85 21.41 6.33
C THR A 46 5.02 20.73 5.24
N PRO A 47 3.71 20.50 5.43
CA PRO A 47 2.84 19.99 4.37
C PRO A 47 2.92 20.86 3.10
N ASP A 48 2.85 22.18 3.25
CA ASP A 48 2.90 23.13 2.13
C ASP A 48 4.21 23.05 1.36
N TRP A 49 5.33 22.92 2.09
CA TRP A 49 6.64 22.77 1.48
C TRP A 49 6.72 21.48 0.67
N LEU A 50 6.29 20.35 1.24
CA LEU A 50 6.30 19.07 0.54
C LEU A 50 5.36 19.08 -0.68
N LEU A 51 4.17 19.65 -0.51
CA LEU A 51 3.21 19.79 -1.61
C LEU A 51 3.77 20.65 -2.74
N ALA A 52 4.45 21.75 -2.42
CA ALA A 52 5.11 22.59 -3.42
C ALA A 52 6.22 21.85 -4.18
N HIS A 53 7.01 21.00 -3.47
CA HIS A 53 8.04 20.17 -4.07
C HIS A 53 7.45 19.14 -5.05
N ILE A 54 6.40 18.43 -4.62
CA ILE A 54 5.71 17.44 -5.46
C ILE A 54 5.08 18.13 -6.68
N ASN A 55 4.38 19.24 -6.49
CA ASN A 55 3.76 20.00 -7.59
C ASN A 55 4.81 20.57 -8.57
N GLY A 56 5.97 21.00 -8.06
CA GLY A 56 7.08 21.43 -8.89
C GLY A 56 7.60 20.30 -9.77
N TRP A 57 7.72 19.11 -9.21
CA TRP A 57 8.12 17.91 -9.91
C TRP A 57 7.08 17.48 -10.97
N ILE A 58 5.77 17.44 -10.62
CA ILE A 58 4.67 17.11 -11.54
C ILE A 58 4.69 18.04 -12.76
N LYS A 59 4.87 19.35 -12.56
CA LYS A 59 4.91 20.35 -13.65
C LYS A 59 6.10 20.18 -14.58
N SER A 60 7.19 19.58 -14.10
CA SER A 60 8.42 19.33 -14.89
C SER A 60 8.38 18.02 -15.66
N THR A 61 7.39 17.17 -15.42
CA THR A 61 7.25 15.85 -16.00
C THR A 61 6.01 15.82 -16.92
N GLU A 62 6.08 15.11 -18.03
CA GLU A 62 4.88 14.87 -18.83
C GLU A 62 3.87 14.09 -18.00
N THR A 63 2.79 14.76 -17.60
CA THR A 63 1.81 14.22 -16.68
C THR A 63 0.92 13.20 -17.36
N LEU A 64 0.94 12.00 -16.83
CA LEU A 64 -0.04 10.96 -17.10
C LEU A 64 -1.25 11.17 -16.19
N ASP A 65 -2.42 10.71 -16.60
CA ASP A 65 -3.68 10.84 -15.83
C ASP A 65 -3.59 10.21 -14.44
N THR A 66 -2.76 9.19 -14.30
CA THR A 66 -2.53 8.47 -13.04
C THR A 66 -1.06 8.13 -12.89
N VAL A 67 -0.47 8.52 -11.76
CA VAL A 67 0.94 8.27 -11.42
C VAL A 67 1.06 7.96 -9.92
N VAL A 68 1.93 7.04 -9.57
CA VAL A 68 2.39 6.87 -8.17
C VAL A 68 3.65 7.69 -7.97
N ILE A 69 3.62 8.55 -6.97
CA ILE A 69 4.72 9.44 -6.60
C ILE A 69 5.36 8.90 -5.33
N ASP A 70 6.60 8.44 -5.44
CA ASP A 70 7.39 7.98 -4.31
C ASP A 70 8.21 9.14 -3.76
N VAL A 71 7.90 9.56 -2.55
CA VAL A 71 8.67 10.54 -1.78
C VAL A 71 9.67 9.80 -0.91
N VAL A 72 10.93 9.88 -1.26
CA VAL A 72 12.03 9.22 -0.53
C VAL A 72 12.80 10.26 0.25
N VAL A 73 12.87 10.09 1.57
CA VAL A 73 13.64 10.94 2.49
C VAL A 73 14.84 10.17 3.01
N GLN A 74 16.02 10.73 2.85
CA GLN A 74 17.30 10.12 3.26
C GLN A 74 18.09 11.05 4.17
N TRP A 75 18.81 10.47 5.12
CA TRP A 75 19.74 11.19 6.01
C TRP A 75 21.05 10.41 6.16
N SER A 76 22.14 11.07 5.87
CA SER A 76 23.49 10.49 5.91
C SER A 76 24.17 10.54 7.29
N GLY A 77 23.43 10.95 8.35
CA GLY A 77 23.98 11.12 9.69
C GLY A 77 24.54 12.53 9.96
N ARG A 78 24.58 13.42 8.97
CA ARG A 78 25.04 14.81 9.07
C ARG A 78 24.12 15.74 8.26
N GLY A 79 23.95 16.97 8.76
CA GLY A 79 23.17 18.00 8.08
C GLY A 79 21.68 17.68 7.98
N ASP A 80 21.03 18.29 7.01
CA ASP A 80 19.61 18.10 6.73
C ASP A 80 19.33 16.80 5.96
N VAL A 81 18.07 16.42 5.93
CA VAL A 81 17.60 15.32 5.09
C VAL A 81 17.59 15.73 3.62
N SER A 82 17.85 14.78 2.73
CA SER A 82 17.58 14.93 1.30
C SER A 82 16.24 14.34 0.95
N VAL A 83 15.50 14.98 0.05
CA VAL A 83 14.20 14.51 -0.45
C VAL A 83 14.34 14.25 -1.94
N GLN A 84 13.95 13.06 -2.36
CA GLN A 84 13.94 12.66 -3.77
C GLN A 84 12.53 12.25 -4.15
N ILE A 85 12.12 12.55 -5.37
CA ILE A 85 10.79 12.21 -5.90
C ILE A 85 11.00 11.36 -7.14
N PHE A 86 10.33 10.21 -7.15
CA PHE A 86 10.28 9.29 -8.28
C PHE A 86 8.82 9.08 -8.67
N SER A 87 8.59 8.57 -9.86
CA SER A 87 7.25 8.16 -10.28
C SER A 87 7.26 6.83 -10.98
N GLU A 88 6.16 6.14 -10.84
CA GLU A 88 5.88 4.89 -11.52
C GLU A 88 4.45 4.89 -12.04
N VAL A 89 4.25 4.33 -13.23
CA VAL A 89 2.92 4.11 -13.80
C VAL A 89 2.54 2.66 -13.55
N PRO A 90 1.46 2.41 -12.80
CA PRO A 90 1.02 1.05 -12.55
C PRO A 90 0.58 0.38 -13.86
N ARG A 91 1.04 -0.84 -14.09
CA ARG A 91 0.57 -1.69 -15.20
C ARG A 91 -0.26 -2.81 -14.60
N LEU A 92 -1.55 -2.77 -14.84
CA LEU A 92 -2.48 -3.79 -14.36
C LEU A 92 -3.13 -4.48 -15.56
N SER A 93 -3.33 -5.77 -15.44
CA SER A 93 -4.01 -6.57 -16.44
C SER A 93 -5.52 -6.33 -16.40
N SER A 94 -6.23 -6.64 -17.49
CA SER A 94 -7.68 -6.59 -17.54
C SER A 94 -8.34 -7.75 -16.80
N HIS A 95 -7.56 -8.81 -16.53
CA HIS A 95 -7.94 -9.97 -15.74
C HIS A 95 -6.86 -10.22 -14.71
N THR A 96 -7.16 -10.00 -13.43
CA THR A 96 -6.19 -9.98 -12.35
C THR A 96 -6.08 -11.34 -11.68
N VAL A 97 -4.93 -11.96 -11.84
CA VAL A 97 -4.58 -13.23 -11.20
C VAL A 97 -3.69 -13.00 -9.99
N ILE A 98 -4.06 -13.57 -8.87
CA ILE A 98 -3.32 -13.48 -7.62
C ILE A 98 -2.85 -14.88 -7.17
N ASP A 99 -1.60 -15.02 -6.72
CA ASP A 99 -1.13 -16.21 -5.99
C ASP A 99 -0.06 -15.83 -4.94
N LEU A 100 0.44 -16.80 -4.24
CA LEU A 100 1.37 -16.63 -3.14
C LEU A 100 2.80 -16.40 -3.63
N TYR A 101 3.46 -15.42 -3.03
CA TYR A 101 4.90 -15.35 -3.00
C TYR A 101 5.44 -16.37 -1.98
N ARG A 102 6.30 -17.31 -2.40
CA ARG A 102 6.67 -18.48 -1.60
C ARG A 102 8.09 -18.46 -1.06
N ASP A 103 8.93 -17.55 -1.56
CA ASP A 103 10.36 -17.56 -1.25
C ASP A 103 10.68 -16.91 0.10
N TYR A 104 9.77 -16.10 0.64
CA TYR A 104 9.97 -15.43 1.90
C TYR A 104 8.68 -15.29 2.72
N TYR A 105 8.81 -15.46 4.05
CA TYR A 105 7.72 -15.30 5.02
C TYR A 105 8.02 -14.15 5.96
N ILE A 106 7.03 -13.30 6.19
CA ILE A 106 7.12 -12.16 7.09
C ILE A 106 7.16 -12.67 8.55
N THR A 107 8.07 -12.12 9.35
CA THR A 107 8.08 -12.35 10.81
C THR A 107 7.23 -11.28 11.47
N PRO A 108 6.06 -11.59 12.07
CA PRO A 108 5.09 -10.59 12.53
C PRO A 108 5.68 -9.58 13.52
N GLY A 109 6.44 -10.04 14.50
CA GLY A 109 7.02 -9.16 15.51
C GLY A 109 8.00 -8.12 14.98
N LEU A 110 8.62 -8.36 13.82
CA LEU A 110 9.55 -7.41 13.19
C LEU A 110 8.81 -6.42 12.27
N ALA A 111 7.70 -6.81 11.68
CA ALA A 111 6.96 -5.98 10.74
C ALA A 111 6.36 -4.72 11.39
N GLN A 112 6.05 -4.76 12.67
CA GLN A 112 5.54 -3.61 13.42
C GLN A 112 6.63 -2.56 13.74
N PHE A 113 7.91 -2.91 13.57
CA PHE A 113 8.97 -1.94 13.75
C PHE A 113 9.13 -1.09 12.49
N PRO A 114 9.20 0.24 12.62
CA PRO A 114 9.37 1.16 11.49
C PRO A 114 10.74 1.07 10.81
N LEU A 115 11.61 0.24 11.34
CA LEU A 115 12.90 -0.12 10.73
C LEU A 115 12.74 -1.15 9.61
N THR A 116 11.61 -1.87 9.57
CA THR A 116 11.33 -2.86 8.54
C THR A 116 10.89 -2.14 7.27
N ASP A 117 11.66 -2.33 6.23
CA ASP A 117 11.38 -1.82 4.89
C ASP A 117 10.99 -3.01 3.99
N PHE A 118 9.77 -2.99 3.47
CA PHE A 118 9.28 -4.03 2.59
C PHE A 118 9.58 -3.76 1.11
N THR A 119 10.29 -2.69 0.78
CA THR A 119 10.59 -2.34 -0.61
C THR A 119 11.29 -3.49 -1.35
N ALA A 120 12.33 -4.06 -0.75
CA ALA A 120 13.02 -5.21 -1.33
C ALA A 120 12.13 -6.45 -1.44
N LEU A 121 11.30 -6.73 -0.42
CA LEU A 121 10.37 -7.86 -0.44
C LEU A 121 9.29 -7.68 -1.52
N ASN A 122 8.72 -6.49 -1.63
CA ASN A 122 7.73 -6.16 -2.66
C ASN A 122 8.32 -6.27 -4.06
N TYR A 123 9.56 -5.79 -4.26
CA TYR A 123 10.28 -5.94 -5.52
C TYR A 123 10.50 -7.40 -5.89
N LEU A 124 11.00 -8.23 -4.97
CA LEU A 124 11.21 -9.66 -5.21
C LEU A 124 9.88 -10.38 -5.49
N ALA A 125 8.81 -10.02 -4.79
CA ALA A 125 7.48 -10.56 -5.04
C ALA A 125 6.93 -10.13 -6.42
N SER A 126 7.24 -8.91 -6.88
CA SER A 126 6.84 -8.48 -8.22
C SER A 126 7.59 -9.23 -9.32
N VAL A 127 8.90 -9.48 -9.14
CA VAL A 127 9.70 -10.30 -10.07
C VAL A 127 9.15 -11.73 -10.12
N TYR A 128 8.89 -12.33 -8.96
CA TYR A 128 8.29 -13.66 -8.87
C TYR A 128 6.92 -13.74 -9.57
N GLY A 129 6.10 -12.70 -9.42
CA GLY A 129 4.81 -12.60 -10.13
C GLY A 129 4.99 -12.61 -11.64
N LEU A 130 5.93 -11.81 -12.16
CA LEU A 130 6.23 -11.76 -13.59
C LEU A 130 6.73 -13.12 -14.13
N GLU A 131 7.58 -13.82 -13.37
CA GLU A 131 8.11 -15.15 -13.75
C GLU A 131 7.05 -16.25 -13.75
N ASN A 132 5.97 -16.08 -12.96
CA ASN A 132 4.91 -17.08 -12.77
C ASN A 132 3.56 -16.67 -13.36
N GLU A 133 3.52 -15.54 -14.11
CA GLU A 133 2.30 -15.00 -14.73
C GLU A 133 1.21 -14.61 -13.71
N TYR A 134 1.62 -14.08 -12.55
CA TYR A 134 0.72 -13.51 -11.54
C TYR A 134 0.79 -11.99 -11.58
N ASP A 135 -0.36 -11.33 -11.61
CA ASP A 135 -0.42 -9.86 -11.55
C ASP A 135 -0.12 -9.36 -10.13
N VAL A 136 -0.57 -10.11 -9.13
CA VAL A 136 -0.45 -9.73 -7.72
C VAL A 136 0.02 -10.91 -6.87
N CYS A 137 1.06 -10.71 -6.09
CA CYS A 137 1.57 -11.69 -5.14
C CYS A 137 1.10 -11.42 -3.72
N LEU A 138 0.47 -12.43 -3.09
CA LEU A 138 0.13 -12.45 -1.67
C LEU A 138 1.36 -12.80 -0.82
N LEU A 139 1.57 -12.04 0.24
CA LEU A 139 2.61 -12.27 1.23
C LEU A 139 2.03 -12.98 2.45
N MET A 140 2.78 -13.93 2.99
CA MET A 140 2.41 -14.69 4.19
C MET A 140 3.41 -14.45 5.31
N ASN A 141 2.96 -14.66 6.55
CA ASN A 141 3.85 -14.69 7.70
C ASN A 141 4.34 -16.12 8.02
N THR A 142 5.21 -16.22 9.01
CA THR A 142 5.78 -17.49 9.49
C THR A 142 4.75 -18.43 10.11
N GLN A 143 3.57 -17.94 10.50
CA GLN A 143 2.42 -18.74 10.94
C GLN A 143 1.53 -19.21 9.79
N LYS A 144 1.91 -18.90 8.54
CA LYS A 144 1.14 -19.17 7.31
C LYS A 144 -0.20 -18.43 7.24
N GLU A 145 -0.27 -17.28 7.87
CA GLU A 145 -1.37 -16.35 7.71
C GLU A 145 -1.07 -15.38 6.57
N LEU A 146 -2.10 -15.02 5.83
CA LEU A 146 -2.03 -13.99 4.80
C LEU A 146 -1.86 -12.61 5.45
N VAL A 147 -0.97 -11.80 4.93
CA VAL A 147 -0.62 -10.49 5.51
C VAL A 147 -1.12 -9.35 4.63
N GLN A 148 -0.61 -9.27 3.43
CA GLN A 148 -0.89 -8.23 2.45
C GLN A 148 -0.49 -8.71 1.05
N THR A 149 -0.68 -7.88 0.04
CA THR A 149 -0.05 -8.09 -1.25
C THR A 149 1.21 -7.23 -1.38
N HIS A 150 2.05 -7.49 -2.36
CA HIS A 150 3.22 -6.65 -2.65
C HIS A 150 2.82 -5.25 -3.17
N LEU A 151 1.58 -5.05 -3.62
CA LEU A 151 1.06 -3.78 -4.15
C LEU A 151 0.18 -3.01 -3.15
N GLY A 152 -0.24 -3.65 -2.05
CA GLY A 152 -1.13 -3.02 -1.07
C GLY A 152 -1.86 -4.00 -0.17
N SER A 153 -2.85 -3.50 0.53
CA SER A 153 -3.70 -4.31 1.41
C SER A 153 -4.82 -4.97 0.64
N PHE A 154 -5.09 -6.24 0.94
CA PHE A 154 -6.21 -6.94 0.33
C PHE A 154 -7.39 -7.07 1.31
N PHE A 155 -8.55 -7.20 0.73
CA PHE A 155 -9.84 -7.34 1.42
C PHE A 155 -10.66 -8.41 0.71
N CYS A 156 -11.43 -9.15 1.49
CA CYS A 156 -12.35 -10.16 1.01
C CYS A 156 -13.79 -9.75 1.32
N VAL A 157 -14.68 -9.88 0.35
CA VAL A 157 -16.12 -9.78 0.59
C VAL A 157 -16.63 -11.17 0.99
N MET A 158 -17.17 -11.27 2.20
CA MET A 158 -17.70 -12.52 2.78
C MET A 158 -19.10 -12.26 3.32
N ASP A 159 -20.11 -12.82 2.69
CA ASP A 159 -21.53 -12.57 2.97
C ASP A 159 -21.85 -11.07 2.96
N HIS A 160 -21.93 -10.44 4.13
CA HIS A 160 -22.22 -9.01 4.28
C HIS A 160 -21.05 -8.23 4.91
N ASP A 161 -19.95 -8.91 5.24
CA ASP A 161 -18.80 -8.34 5.90
C ASP A 161 -17.62 -8.14 4.91
N ILE A 162 -16.82 -7.13 5.18
CA ILE A 162 -15.51 -6.97 4.53
C ILE A 162 -14.46 -7.52 5.50
N VAL A 163 -13.72 -8.52 5.09
CA VAL A 163 -12.70 -9.16 5.93
C VAL A 163 -11.31 -8.83 5.42
N THR A 164 -10.41 -8.47 6.33
CA THR A 164 -9.01 -8.15 6.01
C THR A 164 -8.09 -8.69 7.12
N PRO A 165 -6.81 -9.01 6.81
CA PRO A 165 -5.86 -9.43 7.84
C PRO A 165 -5.72 -8.39 8.95
N GLU A 166 -5.60 -8.86 10.20
CA GLU A 166 -5.34 -7.99 11.34
C GLU A 166 -3.89 -7.48 11.38
N LEU A 167 -3.65 -6.40 12.10
CA LEU A 167 -2.30 -5.79 12.19
C LEU A 167 -1.26 -6.73 12.80
N ASN A 168 -1.67 -7.60 13.74
CA ASN A 168 -0.76 -8.50 14.44
C ASN A 168 -0.16 -9.61 13.57
N CYS A 169 -0.71 -9.86 12.38
CA CYS A 169 -0.14 -10.84 11.45
C CYS A 169 1.17 -10.39 10.80
N GLY A 170 1.62 -9.17 11.07
CA GLY A 170 2.84 -8.57 10.51
C GLY A 170 2.59 -7.61 9.36
N LEU A 171 1.37 -7.10 9.27
CA LEU A 171 0.96 -6.14 8.26
C LEU A 171 1.58 -4.76 8.56
N LEU A 172 2.08 -4.11 7.51
CA LEU A 172 2.47 -2.70 7.61
C LEU A 172 1.25 -1.80 7.61
N VAL A 173 1.16 -0.97 8.64
CA VAL A 173 0.17 0.11 8.66
C VAL A 173 0.44 1.05 7.49
N ASN A 174 -0.55 1.22 6.64
CA ASN A 174 -0.47 2.16 5.52
C ASN A 174 -1.73 3.02 5.43
N VAL A 175 -1.58 4.17 4.80
CA VAL A 175 -2.65 5.18 4.69
C VAL A 175 -3.88 4.61 3.98
N TRP A 176 -3.69 3.89 2.87
CA TRP A 176 -4.78 3.33 2.07
C TRP A 176 -5.67 2.38 2.86
N ARG A 177 -5.04 1.46 3.61
CA ARG A 177 -5.79 0.54 4.47
C ARG A 177 -6.55 1.28 5.57
N SER A 178 -5.89 2.24 6.21
CA SER A 178 -6.50 3.01 7.30
C SER A 178 -7.72 3.81 6.81
N GLN A 179 -7.60 4.44 5.65
CA GLN A 179 -8.70 5.16 5.01
C GLN A 179 -9.83 4.21 4.58
N ALA A 180 -9.50 3.03 4.03
CA ALA A 180 -10.49 2.05 3.62
C ALA A 180 -11.31 1.52 4.82
N VAL A 181 -10.64 1.09 5.90
CA VAL A 181 -11.31 0.59 7.10
C VAL A 181 -12.24 1.65 7.69
N LYS A 182 -11.74 2.90 7.81
CA LYS A 182 -12.54 4.03 8.29
C LYS A 182 -13.78 4.25 7.41
N ALA A 183 -13.56 4.38 6.13
CA ALA A 183 -14.57 4.75 5.16
C ALA A 183 -15.67 3.70 5.00
N PHE A 184 -15.30 2.42 4.97
CA PHE A 184 -16.28 1.34 4.87
C PHE A 184 -17.15 1.26 6.13
N ASN A 185 -16.54 1.40 7.32
CA ASN A 185 -17.30 1.46 8.57
C ASN A 185 -18.24 2.68 8.63
N GLU A 186 -17.80 3.87 8.20
CA GLU A 186 -18.64 5.07 8.12
C GLU A 186 -19.80 4.93 7.12
N ALA A 187 -19.61 4.14 6.07
CA ALA A 187 -20.66 3.80 5.11
C ALA A 187 -21.60 2.68 5.59
N GLY A 188 -21.40 2.18 6.81
CA GLY A 188 -22.26 1.12 7.39
C GLY A 188 -21.87 -0.30 6.99
N LEU A 189 -20.72 -0.49 6.29
CA LEU A 189 -20.18 -1.81 6.02
C LEU A 189 -19.36 -2.27 7.24
N LYS A 190 -19.57 -3.49 7.67
CA LYS A 190 -18.79 -4.05 8.78
C LYS A 190 -17.44 -4.56 8.28
N VAL A 191 -16.35 -3.94 8.74
CA VAL A 191 -14.99 -4.41 8.47
C VAL A 191 -14.52 -5.28 9.64
N VAL A 192 -14.16 -6.54 9.32
CA VAL A 192 -13.65 -7.52 10.28
C VAL A 192 -12.16 -7.73 10.06
N GLU A 193 -11.37 -7.37 11.05
CA GLU A 193 -9.93 -7.61 11.08
C GLU A 193 -9.65 -8.90 11.85
N LYS A 194 -9.10 -9.91 11.18
CA LYS A 194 -8.80 -11.22 11.80
C LYS A 194 -7.60 -11.90 11.14
N PRO A 195 -6.98 -12.90 11.79
CA PRO A 195 -6.07 -13.81 11.11
C PRO A 195 -6.77 -14.47 9.91
N MET A 196 -6.09 -14.50 8.76
CA MET A 196 -6.63 -15.06 7.52
C MET A 196 -5.70 -16.10 6.94
N GLY A 197 -6.27 -17.24 6.58
CA GLY A 197 -5.56 -18.30 5.85
C GLY A 197 -6.00 -18.41 4.41
N LEU A 198 -5.36 -19.31 3.67
CA LEU A 198 -5.71 -19.59 2.26
C LEU A 198 -7.18 -20.04 2.10
N PHE A 199 -7.69 -20.74 3.10
CA PHE A 199 -9.06 -21.25 3.06
C PHE A 199 -10.10 -20.13 3.19
N ASP A 200 -9.79 -19.09 3.97
CA ASP A 200 -10.64 -17.89 4.03
C ASP A 200 -10.70 -17.20 2.67
N LEU A 201 -9.52 -17.04 2.03
CA LEU A 201 -9.45 -16.45 0.69
C LEU A 201 -10.28 -17.24 -0.34
N GLN A 202 -10.17 -18.58 -0.34
CA GLN A 202 -10.91 -19.43 -1.28
C GLN A 202 -12.43 -19.38 -1.09
N LYS A 203 -12.90 -19.02 0.11
CA LYS A 203 -14.33 -18.91 0.42
C LYS A 203 -14.90 -17.51 0.13
N ALA A 204 -14.06 -16.54 -0.14
CA ALA A 204 -14.50 -15.18 -0.43
C ALA A 204 -15.38 -15.15 -1.69
N GLN A 205 -16.42 -14.35 -1.68
CA GLN A 205 -17.27 -14.09 -2.84
C GLN A 205 -16.54 -13.17 -3.82
N GLY A 206 -15.83 -12.17 -3.29
CA GLY A 206 -14.99 -11.26 -4.05
C GLY A 206 -13.73 -10.89 -3.28
N VAL A 207 -12.70 -10.51 -4.01
CA VAL A 207 -11.43 -10.05 -3.45
C VAL A 207 -11.01 -8.78 -4.16
N PHE A 208 -10.50 -7.82 -3.41
CA PHE A 208 -9.93 -6.60 -3.98
C PHE A 208 -8.68 -6.17 -3.22
N VAL A 209 -7.85 -5.40 -3.90
CA VAL A 209 -6.61 -4.82 -3.38
C VAL A 209 -6.70 -3.31 -3.41
N LEU A 210 -6.24 -2.66 -2.33
CA LEU A 210 -6.15 -1.21 -2.20
C LEU A 210 -4.71 -0.80 -1.91
N GLY A 211 -4.20 0.07 -2.74
CA GLY A 211 -2.86 0.64 -2.59
C GLY A 211 -2.59 1.76 -3.59
N PRO A 212 -1.51 2.51 -3.42
CA PRO A 212 -1.16 3.59 -4.34
C PRO A 212 -0.92 3.06 -5.76
N GLN A 213 -0.32 1.87 -5.89
CA GLN A 213 -0.03 1.24 -7.18
C GLN A 213 -1.29 0.77 -7.91
N THR A 214 -2.26 0.27 -7.16
CA THR A 214 -3.45 -0.39 -7.72
C THR A 214 -4.67 0.51 -7.82
N GLY A 215 -4.74 1.56 -6.99
CA GLY A 215 -6.05 2.16 -6.71
C GLY A 215 -6.96 1.11 -6.06
N PHE A 216 -8.19 0.99 -6.56
CA PHE A 216 -9.09 -0.11 -6.24
C PHE A 216 -9.01 -1.17 -7.34
N LEU A 217 -8.38 -2.29 -7.04
CA LEU A 217 -8.17 -3.39 -7.98
C LEU A 217 -8.99 -4.59 -7.57
N ILE A 218 -9.92 -5.02 -8.42
CA ILE A 218 -10.69 -6.25 -8.24
C ILE A 218 -9.84 -7.44 -8.71
N VAL A 219 -9.77 -8.47 -7.90
CA VAL A 219 -9.09 -9.73 -8.22
C VAL A 219 -10.09 -10.68 -8.87
N ASP A 220 -9.70 -11.30 -9.98
CA ASP A 220 -10.55 -12.23 -10.72
C ASP A 220 -10.31 -13.68 -10.29
N GLN A 221 -9.06 -14.03 -10.01
CA GLN A 221 -8.71 -15.43 -9.83
C GLN A 221 -7.62 -15.65 -8.79
N PHE A 222 -7.81 -16.67 -7.96
CA PHE A 222 -6.78 -17.26 -7.11
C PHE A 222 -6.69 -18.77 -7.38
N ARG A 223 -5.65 -19.22 -8.06
CA ARG A 223 -5.48 -20.61 -8.52
C ARG A 223 -6.65 -21.07 -9.39
N LYS A 224 -7.48 -22.02 -8.87
CA LYS A 224 -8.68 -22.53 -9.53
C LYS A 224 -9.97 -21.86 -9.07
N THR A 225 -9.88 -20.93 -8.12
CA THR A 225 -11.03 -20.20 -7.58
C THR A 225 -11.19 -18.92 -8.37
N GLU A 226 -12.34 -18.76 -9.01
CA GLU A 226 -12.77 -17.51 -9.64
C GLU A 226 -13.61 -16.72 -8.65
N PHE A 227 -13.44 -15.39 -8.61
CA PHE A 227 -14.19 -14.50 -7.75
C PHE A 227 -15.25 -13.75 -8.56
N ASP A 228 -16.37 -13.48 -7.92
CA ASP A 228 -17.43 -12.67 -8.51
C ASP A 228 -17.10 -11.18 -8.38
N ARG A 229 -16.75 -10.54 -9.49
CA ARG A 229 -16.46 -9.11 -9.56
C ARG A 229 -17.64 -8.25 -9.07
N SER A 230 -18.88 -8.71 -9.29
CA SER A 230 -20.08 -7.97 -8.92
C SER A 230 -20.22 -7.82 -7.40
N SER A 231 -19.69 -8.76 -6.64
CA SER A 231 -19.67 -8.69 -5.17
C SER A 231 -18.85 -7.52 -4.62
N CYS A 232 -17.84 -7.04 -5.39
CA CYS A 232 -17.02 -5.89 -5.03
C CYS A 232 -17.58 -4.54 -5.49
N GLN A 233 -18.63 -4.52 -6.34
CA GLN A 233 -19.10 -3.29 -6.99
C GLN A 233 -19.56 -2.23 -5.97
N HIS A 234 -20.37 -2.61 -5.01
CA HIS A 234 -20.87 -1.68 -3.99
C HIS A 234 -19.74 -1.07 -3.16
N VAL A 235 -18.73 -1.87 -2.80
CA VAL A 235 -17.54 -1.40 -2.06
C VAL A 235 -16.70 -0.45 -2.91
N MET A 236 -16.55 -0.75 -4.20
CA MET A 236 -15.84 0.09 -5.15
C MET A 236 -16.53 1.46 -5.33
N ASP A 237 -17.86 1.49 -5.39
CA ASP A 237 -18.63 2.73 -5.50
C ASP A 237 -18.46 3.62 -4.26
N ILE A 238 -18.43 3.02 -3.06
CA ILE A 238 -18.14 3.73 -1.81
C ILE A 238 -16.72 4.31 -1.86
N TRP A 239 -15.73 3.49 -2.21
CA TRP A 239 -14.34 3.91 -2.29
C TRP A 239 -14.14 5.06 -3.28
N SER A 240 -14.75 4.97 -4.46
CA SER A 240 -14.66 5.99 -5.50
C SER A 240 -15.15 7.37 -5.03
N LYS A 241 -16.24 7.40 -4.23
CA LYS A 241 -16.75 8.65 -3.64
C LYS A 241 -15.76 9.26 -2.64
N ILE A 242 -15.08 8.41 -1.87
CA ILE A 242 -14.10 8.86 -0.87
C ILE A 242 -12.85 9.38 -1.56
N ALA A 243 -12.31 8.63 -2.51
CA ALA A 243 -11.16 9.06 -3.31
C ALA A 243 -11.45 10.37 -4.09
N SER A 244 -12.71 10.62 -4.44
CA SER A 244 -13.13 11.85 -5.13
C SER A 244 -13.20 13.06 -4.19
N ASN A 245 -13.25 12.89 -2.88
CA ASN A 245 -13.36 13.98 -1.90
C ASN A 245 -12.00 14.39 -1.29
N HIS A 246 -10.95 13.66 -1.59
CA HIS A 246 -9.56 13.89 -1.14
C HIS A 246 -8.65 14.28 -2.28
#